data_04371a70d27fa104ee9d09c96779664d
#
_entry.id   04371a70d27fa104ee9d09c96779664d
#
_cell.length_a   1.000
_cell.length_b   1.000
_cell.length_c   1.000
_cell.angle_alpha   90.00
_cell.angle_beta   90.00
_cell.angle_gamma   90.00
#
_symmetry.space_group_name_H-M   'P 1'
#
loop_
_entity.id
_entity.type
_entity.pdbx_description
1 polymer ?
#
loop_
_entity_poly.entity_id
_entity_poly.type
_entity_poly.pdbx_seq_one_letter_code
_entity_poly.pdbx_strand_id
1 'polypeptide(L)' 'DFGWDASIERLYRDVDQKSDMNVTFDIDSINSVDNVIQITVYRILREAVTNVYKHAKASRLYVTLHIQNKEIYLVYSQI' A
#
# COMPACT_ATOMS: atom_id res chain seq x y z
N ASP A 1 -14.37 6.25 9.73
CA ASP A 1 -14.00 5.26 8.74
C ASP A 1 -14.13 5.86 7.34
N PHE A 2 -13.04 5.92 6.63
CA PHE A 2 -12.99 6.60 5.33
C PHE A 2 -13.00 5.62 4.15
N GLY A 3 -13.07 4.33 4.43
CA GLY A 3 -13.04 3.33 3.39
C GLY A 3 -11.65 3.06 2.85
N TRP A 4 -11.55 2.01 2.03
CA TRP A 4 -10.28 1.53 1.51
C TRP A 4 -9.59 2.53 0.60
N ASP A 5 -10.32 3.04 -0.39
CA ASP A 5 -9.71 3.92 -1.39
C ASP A 5 -9.14 5.20 -0.79
N ALA A 6 -9.88 5.80 0.13
CA ALA A 6 -9.43 7.01 0.80
C ALA A 6 -8.21 6.75 1.69
N SER A 7 -8.18 5.60 2.36
CA SER A 7 -7.06 5.21 3.21
C SER A 7 -5.78 5.00 2.39
N ILE A 8 -5.91 4.36 1.24
CA ILE A 8 -4.77 4.12 0.34
C ILE A 8 -4.24 5.44 -0.23
N GLU A 9 -5.13 6.34 -0.63
CA GLU A 9 -4.72 7.63 -1.15
C GLU A 9 -3.97 8.44 -0.09
N ARG A 10 -4.44 8.39 1.15
CA ARG A 10 -3.77 9.06 2.25
C ARG A 10 -2.38 8.46 2.50
N LEU A 11 -2.27 7.14 2.47
CA LEU A 11 -0.99 6.47 2.66
C LEU A 11 -0.01 6.87 1.56
N TYR A 12 -0.45 6.87 0.31
CA TYR A 12 0.38 7.29 -0.82
C TYR A 12 0.90 8.71 -0.62
N ARG A 13 0.00 9.61 -0.29
CA ARG A 13 0.33 11.02 -0.13
C ARG A 13 1.32 11.24 1.01
N ASP A 14 1.13 10.51 2.10
CA ASP A 14 1.98 10.60 3.27
C ASP A 14 3.41 10.16 2.95
N VAL A 15 3.55 9.04 2.27
CA VAL A 15 4.88 8.52 1.89
C VAL A 15 5.53 9.42 0.84
N ASP A 16 4.77 9.89 -0.12
CA ASP A 16 5.29 10.76 -1.17
C ASP A 16 5.83 12.07 -0.59
N GLN A 17 5.19 12.60 0.43
CA GLN A 17 5.62 13.83 1.08
C GLN A 17 6.80 13.64 2.03
N LYS A 18 6.89 12.48 2.65
CA LYS A 18 7.90 12.24 3.70
C LYS A 18 9.19 11.62 3.18
N SER A 19 9.22 11.20 1.93
CA SER A 19 10.39 10.55 1.36
C SER A 19 10.77 11.19 0.03
N ASP A 20 12.02 10.98 -0.37
CA ASP A 20 12.50 11.42 -1.68
C ASP A 20 12.32 10.34 -2.74
N MET A 21 11.70 9.22 -2.37
CA MET A 21 11.47 8.12 -3.30
C MET A 21 10.40 8.45 -4.33
N ASN A 22 10.55 7.91 -5.52
CA ASN A 22 9.47 7.82 -6.47
C ASN A 22 8.57 6.66 -6.08
N VAL A 23 7.34 6.95 -5.72
CA VAL A 23 6.40 5.94 -5.22
C VAL A 23 5.31 5.72 -6.26
N THR A 24 5.08 4.48 -6.61
CA THR A 24 3.99 4.10 -7.51
C THR A 24 3.13 3.04 -6.84
N PHE A 25 1.84 3.33 -6.73
CA PHE A 25 0.84 2.40 -6.21
C PHE A 25 -0.05 1.93 -7.37
N ASP A 26 -0.18 0.63 -7.50
CA ASP A 26 -1.14 0.00 -8.42
C ASP A 26 -1.99 -0.93 -7.56
N ILE A 27 -3.07 -0.40 -7.01
CA ILE A 27 -3.82 -1.05 -5.95
C ILE A 27 -5.28 -1.13 -6.31
N ASP A 28 -5.78 -2.36 -6.38
CA ASP A 28 -7.20 -2.60 -6.62
C ASP A 28 -8.03 -2.14 -5.43
N SER A 29 -9.26 -1.73 -5.73
CA SER A 29 -10.21 -1.48 -4.67
C SER A 29 -10.70 -2.81 -4.12
N ILE A 30 -10.66 -2.95 -2.80
CA ILE A 30 -11.17 -4.14 -2.13
C ILE A 30 -12.36 -3.80 -1.23
N ASN A 31 -13.13 -2.80 -1.61
CA ASN A 31 -14.30 -2.36 -0.84
C ASN A 31 -15.34 -3.47 -0.67
N SER A 32 -15.38 -4.44 -1.58
CA SER A 32 -16.31 -5.57 -1.51
C SER A 32 -15.85 -6.68 -0.58
N VAL A 33 -14.61 -6.61 -0.11
CA VAL A 33 -14.02 -7.61 0.77
C VAL A 33 -14.42 -7.29 2.21
N ASP A 34 -14.48 -8.32 3.04
CA ASP A 34 -14.81 -8.19 4.45
C ASP A 34 -13.96 -7.11 5.13
N ASN A 35 -14.59 -6.29 5.96
CA ASN A 35 -13.94 -5.15 6.58
C ASN A 35 -12.73 -5.54 7.43
N VAL A 36 -12.80 -6.66 8.13
CA VAL A 36 -11.68 -7.16 8.94
C VAL A 36 -10.48 -7.45 8.05
N ILE A 37 -10.72 -8.04 6.90
CA ILE A 37 -9.66 -8.32 5.92
C ILE A 37 -9.07 -7.02 5.37
N GLN A 38 -9.92 -6.04 5.06
CA GLN A 38 -9.44 -4.74 4.60
C GLN A 38 -8.50 -4.09 5.61
N ILE A 39 -8.87 -4.10 6.88
CA ILE A 39 -8.05 -3.52 7.94
C ILE A 39 -6.72 -4.25 8.05
N THR A 40 -6.74 -5.58 8.00
CA THR A 40 -5.53 -6.38 8.09
C THR A 40 -4.59 -6.12 6.92
N VAL A 41 -5.11 -6.10 5.71
CA VAL A 41 -4.31 -5.85 4.52
C VAL A 41 -3.71 -4.44 4.55
N TYR A 42 -4.52 -3.45 4.93
CA TYR A 42 -4.04 -2.08 5.05
C TYR A 42 -2.89 -1.98 6.05
N ARG A 43 -3.00 -2.65 7.18
CA ARG A 43 -1.96 -2.63 8.21
C ARG A 43 -0.65 -3.23 7.70
N ILE A 44 -0.74 -4.35 6.99
CA ILE A 44 0.43 -5.00 6.39
C ILE A 44 1.09 -4.08 5.38
N LEU A 45 0.29 -3.49 4.50
CA LEU A 45 0.75 -2.57 3.48
C LEU A 45 1.43 -1.35 4.09
N ARG A 46 0.80 -0.73 5.06
CA ARG A 46 1.33 0.45 5.73
C ARG A 46 2.67 0.15 6.39
N GLU A 47 2.78 -1.00 7.04
CA GLU A 47 4.01 -1.38 7.72
C GLU A 47 5.13 -1.64 6.72
N ALA A 48 4.84 -2.33 5.62
CA ALA A 48 5.82 -2.58 4.58
C ALA A 48 6.34 -1.28 3.97
N VAL A 49 5.43 -0.38 3.61
CA VAL A 49 5.80 0.90 3.00
C VAL A 49 6.60 1.76 3.98
N THR A 50 6.18 1.79 5.24
CA THR A 50 6.88 2.57 6.27
C THR A 50 8.31 2.05 6.47
N ASN A 51 8.49 0.73 6.47
CA ASN A 51 9.82 0.14 6.62
C ASN A 51 10.73 0.54 5.47
N VAL A 52 10.21 0.59 4.26
CA VAL A 52 11.02 0.96 3.10
C VAL A 52 11.52 2.39 3.23
N TYR A 53 10.64 3.35 3.51
CA TYR A 53 11.09 4.74 3.52
C TYR A 53 11.91 5.10 4.76
N LYS A 54 11.79 4.34 5.85
CA LYS A 54 12.57 4.62 7.06
C LYS A 54 13.93 3.94 7.07
N HIS A 55 14.03 2.75 6.48
CA HIS A 55 15.22 1.91 6.68
C HIS A 55 15.93 1.52 5.39
N ALA A 56 15.28 1.59 4.25
CA ALA A 56 15.92 1.28 2.98
C ALA A 56 16.35 2.57 2.29
N LYS A 57 17.51 2.54 1.66
CA LYS A 57 17.98 3.67 0.86
C LYS A 57 17.54 3.48 -0.58
N ALA A 58 16.24 3.39 -0.77
CA ALA A 58 15.66 3.14 -2.07
C ALA A 58 15.34 4.45 -2.78
N SER A 59 15.51 4.50 -4.09
CA SER A 59 15.09 5.64 -4.90
C SER A 59 13.71 5.45 -5.49
N ARG A 60 13.21 4.23 -5.56
CA ARG A 60 11.89 3.91 -6.10
C ARG A 60 11.21 2.83 -5.29
N LEU A 61 9.90 2.96 -5.18
CA LEU A 61 9.05 1.98 -4.52
C LEU A 61 7.85 1.70 -5.40
N TYR A 62 7.63 0.44 -5.73
CA TYR A 62 6.45 -0.01 -6.47
C TYR A 62 5.63 -0.90 -5.56
N VAL A 63 4.36 -0.57 -5.41
CA VAL A 63 3.44 -1.37 -4.62
C VAL A 63 2.28 -1.80 -5.50
N THR A 64 2.04 -3.09 -5.55
CA THR A 64 0.98 -3.68 -6.36
C THR A 64 0.11 -4.54 -5.47
N LEU A 65 -1.20 -4.33 -5.53
CA LEU A 65 -2.15 -5.16 -4.82
C LEU A 65 -3.30 -5.50 -5.76
N HIS A 66 -3.47 -6.79 -6.02
CA HIS A 66 -4.52 -7.26 -6.90
C HIS A 66 -5.37 -8.30 -6.20
N ILE A 67 -6.66 -8.31 -6.55
CA ILE A 67 -7.59 -9.33 -6.09
C ILE A 67 -7.96 -10.20 -7.29
N GLN A 68 -7.85 -11.50 -7.13
CA GLN A 68 -8.14 -12.46 -8.20
C GLN A 68 -8.59 -13.77 -7.57
N ASN A 69 -9.73 -14.29 -8.04
CA ASN A 69 -10.27 -15.57 -7.55
C ASN A 69 -10.39 -15.62 -6.02
N LYS A 70 -10.86 -14.53 -5.42
CA LYS A 70 -11.02 -14.39 -3.96
C LYS A 70 -9.70 -14.41 -3.20
N GLU A 71 -8.58 -14.28 -3.90
CA GLU A 71 -7.27 -14.18 -3.29
C GLU A 71 -6.71 -12.77 -3.46
N ILE A 72 -5.94 -12.34 -2.47
CA ILE A 72 -5.32 -11.02 -2.49
C ILE A 72 -3.81 -11.21 -2.64
N TYR A 73 -3.25 -10.57 -3.65
CA TYR A 73 -1.83 -10.62 -3.95
C TYR A 73 -1.23 -9.25 -3.68
N LEU A 74 -0.31 -9.20 -2.73
CA LEU A 74 0.41 -7.97 -2.41
C LEU A 74 1.88 -8.18 -2.71
N VAL A 75 2.41 -7.36 -3.60
CA VAL A 75 3.82 -7.40 -3.97
C VAL A 75 4.37 -5.99 -3.90
N TYR A 76 5.55 -5.84 -3.30
CA TYR A 76 6.24 -4.58 -3.39
C TYR A 76 7.69 -4.83 -3.77
N SER A 77 8.26 -3.88 -4.51
CA SER A 77 9.67 -3.92 -4.90
C SER A 77 10.29 -2.55 -4.73
N GLN A 78 11.57 -2.54 -4.48
CA GLN A 78 12.32 -1.30 -4.27
C GLN A 78 13.64 -1.35 -5.03
N ILE A 79 14.07 -0.19 -5.46
CA ILE A 79 15.34 -0.05 -6.17
C ILE A 79 16.17 1.04 -5.50
#